data_4aee06314b2f5231d0164bcda9faa0f7
#
_entry.id   4aee06314b2f5231d0164bcda9faa0f7
#
_cell.length_a   1.000
_cell.length_b   1.000
_cell.length_c   1.000
_cell.angle_alpha   90.00
_cell.angle_beta   90.00
_cell.angle_gamma   90.00
#
_symmetry.space_group_name_H-M   'P 1'
#
loop_
_entity.id
_entity.type
_entity.pdbx_description
1 polymer ?
#
loop_
_entity_poly.entity_id
_entity_poly.type
_entity_poly.pdbx_seq_one_letter_code
_entity_poly.pdbx_strand_id
1 'polypeptide(L)'
;MKKITVFTKDLYLFQKIRLEALGKAEALLCENVPDALCIFDIDTVAGEAPSGAVTVSRDKDADIKIPFELGAVSALIHDTGSSLLEIDTAARCAVLHGEKIKLTEVEFALFSLIFSKRGEYADRDEILESVWHGEKDAGVINVYVHYLREKLEKNGEKIIISSRKCGYKISEKYLRGDE
;
A
#
# COMPACT_ATOMS: atom_id res chain seq x y z
N MET A 1 -15.58 -3.57 -6.12
CA MET A 1 -15.18 -2.15 -6.13
C MET A 1 -15.14 -1.70 -4.68
N LYS A 2 -14.05 -1.03 -4.26
CA LYS A 2 -13.91 -0.54 -2.87
C LYS A 2 -15.04 0.44 -2.55
N LYS A 3 -15.42 0.55 -1.28
CA LYS A 3 -16.44 1.50 -0.82
C LYS A 3 -15.79 2.51 0.14
N ILE A 4 -16.26 3.74 0.05
CA ILE A 4 -15.88 4.83 0.96
C ILE A 4 -17.17 5.34 1.57
N THR A 5 -17.22 5.43 2.87
CA THR A 5 -18.31 6.07 3.58
C THR A 5 -17.91 7.50 3.95
N VAL A 6 -18.70 8.47 3.58
CA VAL A 6 -18.43 9.88 3.86
C VAL A 6 -19.52 10.43 4.76
N PHE A 7 -19.17 10.79 5.99
CA PHE A 7 -20.06 11.46 6.93
C PHE A 7 -19.80 12.96 6.86
N THR A 8 -20.67 13.68 6.16
CA THR A 8 -20.65 15.14 6.04
C THR A 8 -22.03 15.68 5.73
N LYS A 9 -22.30 16.92 6.16
CA LYS A 9 -23.48 17.70 5.70
C LYS A 9 -23.11 18.63 4.55
N ASP A 10 -21.83 18.75 4.23
CA ASP A 10 -21.33 19.56 3.10
C ASP A 10 -21.38 18.74 1.80
N LEU A 11 -22.42 18.93 1.00
CA LEU A 11 -22.59 18.26 -0.28
C LEU A 11 -21.48 18.59 -1.30
N TYR A 12 -20.87 19.77 -1.21
CA TYR A 12 -19.76 20.13 -2.08
C TYR A 12 -18.51 19.31 -1.73
N LEU A 13 -18.21 19.16 -0.45
CA LEU A 13 -17.15 18.29 0.03
C LEU A 13 -17.38 16.83 -0.42
N PHE A 14 -18.61 16.33 -0.26
CA PHE A 14 -18.97 14.97 -0.73
C PHE A 14 -18.74 14.81 -2.23
N GLN A 15 -19.17 15.75 -3.05
CA GLN A 15 -19.00 15.70 -4.51
C GLN A 15 -17.50 15.71 -4.88
N LYS A 16 -16.70 16.49 -4.19
CA LYS A 16 -15.25 16.55 -4.41
C LYS A 16 -14.59 15.21 -4.08
N ILE A 17 -14.91 14.59 -2.93
CA ILE A 17 -14.43 13.27 -2.54
C ILE A 17 -14.87 12.21 -3.56
N ARG A 18 -16.13 12.25 -3.99
CA ARG A 18 -16.68 11.33 -4.99
C ARG A 18 -15.95 11.43 -6.34
N LEU A 19 -15.60 12.62 -6.78
CA LEU A 19 -14.85 12.83 -8.02
C LEU A 19 -13.43 12.26 -7.93
N GLU A 20 -12.76 12.44 -6.80
CA GLU A 20 -11.43 11.86 -6.58
C GLU A 20 -11.45 10.32 -6.45
N ALA A 21 -12.56 9.77 -5.95
CA ALA A 21 -12.77 8.33 -5.85
C ALA A 21 -13.14 7.67 -7.19
N LEU A 22 -13.49 8.46 -8.21
CA LEU A 22 -14.02 7.96 -9.47
C LEU A 22 -13.06 6.94 -10.14
N GLY A 23 -13.60 5.77 -10.49
CA GLY A 23 -12.84 4.66 -11.06
C GLY A 23 -12.04 3.82 -10.05
N LYS A 24 -11.95 4.23 -8.78
CA LYS A 24 -11.20 3.55 -7.73
C LYS A 24 -12.11 2.98 -6.63
N ALA A 25 -13.10 3.76 -6.21
CA ALA A 25 -14.05 3.38 -5.18
C ALA A 25 -15.42 4.02 -5.38
N GLU A 26 -16.44 3.44 -4.74
CA GLU A 26 -17.78 4.01 -4.66
C GLU A 26 -17.90 4.82 -3.37
N ALA A 27 -18.18 6.13 -3.47
CA ALA A 27 -18.40 6.99 -2.33
C ALA A 27 -19.89 7.02 -1.96
N LEU A 28 -20.19 6.67 -0.70
CA LEU A 28 -21.52 6.60 -0.12
C LEU A 28 -21.68 7.68 0.96
N LEU A 29 -22.76 8.43 0.90
CA LEU A 29 -23.02 9.52 1.85
C LEU A 29 -23.77 8.99 3.08
N CYS A 30 -23.19 9.19 4.26
CA CYS A 30 -23.78 8.86 5.56
C CYS A 30 -24.30 7.40 5.70
N GLU A 31 -23.73 6.47 4.93
CA GLU A 31 -24.03 5.05 5.07
C GLU A 31 -22.94 4.37 5.88
N ASN A 32 -23.33 3.54 6.85
CA ASN A 32 -22.36 2.73 7.60
C ASN A 32 -22.14 1.41 6.86
N VAL A 33 -21.01 1.25 6.23
CA VAL A 33 -20.63 0.05 5.49
C VAL A 33 -19.46 -0.61 6.19
N PRO A 34 -19.55 -1.89 6.60
CA PRO A 34 -18.44 -2.62 7.17
C PRO A 34 -17.23 -2.61 6.21
N ASP A 35 -16.04 -2.51 6.75
CA ASP A 35 -14.75 -2.54 6.02
C ASP A 35 -14.56 -1.45 4.96
N ALA A 36 -15.42 -0.42 4.94
CA ALA A 36 -15.25 0.74 4.08
C ALA A 36 -14.32 1.78 4.73
N LEU A 37 -13.54 2.48 3.89
CA LEU A 37 -12.85 3.68 4.35
C LEU A 37 -13.87 4.70 4.83
N CYS A 38 -13.79 5.11 6.09
CA CYS A 38 -14.64 6.11 6.68
C CYS A 38 -13.94 7.48 6.64
N ILE A 39 -14.57 8.46 5.98
CA ILE A 39 -14.17 9.87 6.03
C ILE A 39 -15.20 10.62 6.87
N PHE A 40 -14.75 11.29 7.92
CA PHE A 40 -15.61 11.96 8.89
C PHE A 40 -15.30 13.46 8.97
N ASP A 41 -16.27 14.28 8.57
CA ASP A 41 -16.20 15.73 8.60
C ASP A 41 -16.60 16.24 10.00
N ILE A 42 -15.58 16.58 10.80
CA ILE A 42 -15.75 17.05 12.19
C ILE A 42 -16.30 18.46 12.31
N ASP A 43 -16.42 19.20 11.19
CA ASP A 43 -17.00 20.55 11.19
C ASP A 43 -18.52 20.52 11.06
N THR A 44 -19.06 19.54 10.33
CA THR A 44 -20.49 19.51 10.00
C THR A 44 -21.26 18.38 10.68
N VAL A 45 -20.57 17.30 11.07
CA VAL A 45 -21.18 16.16 11.74
C VAL A 45 -20.93 16.22 13.24
N ALA A 46 -22.01 16.17 14.04
CA ALA A 46 -21.91 16.14 15.49
C ALA A 46 -21.58 14.72 15.98
N GLY A 47 -20.70 14.63 16.99
CA GLY A 47 -20.30 13.38 17.59
C GLY A 47 -18.80 13.11 17.44
N GLU A 48 -18.38 11.96 17.94
CA GLU A 48 -16.99 11.49 17.80
C GLU A 48 -16.84 10.69 16.48
N ALA A 49 -15.71 10.88 15.82
CA ALA A 49 -15.39 10.10 14.64
C ALA A 49 -15.27 8.60 15.00
N PRO A 50 -15.78 7.69 14.18
CA PRO A 50 -15.60 6.26 14.38
C PRO A 50 -14.12 5.90 14.48
N SER A 51 -13.80 4.85 15.24
CA SER A 51 -12.42 4.36 15.33
C SER A 51 -11.88 4.00 13.95
N GLY A 52 -10.71 4.53 13.61
CA GLY A 52 -10.08 4.32 12.29
C GLY A 52 -10.65 5.19 11.17
N ALA A 53 -11.59 6.10 11.45
CA ALA A 53 -12.02 7.07 10.45
C ALA A 53 -10.94 8.12 10.18
N VAL A 54 -10.82 8.53 8.92
CA VAL A 54 -10.01 9.68 8.51
C VAL A 54 -10.84 10.95 8.72
N THR A 55 -10.34 11.85 9.53
CA THR A 55 -11.04 13.10 9.86
C THR A 55 -10.69 14.21 8.85
N VAL A 56 -11.69 15.04 8.51
CA VAL A 56 -11.51 16.21 7.68
C VAL A 56 -12.05 17.47 8.36
N SER A 57 -11.35 18.61 8.24
CA SER A 57 -11.76 19.88 8.84
C SER A 57 -11.12 21.08 8.12
N ARG A 58 -11.78 22.26 8.23
CA ARG A 58 -11.25 23.56 7.79
C ARG A 58 -10.31 24.19 8.83
N ASP A 59 -10.72 24.11 10.09
CA ASP A 59 -10.11 24.89 11.18
C ASP A 59 -9.51 24.03 12.30
N LYS A 60 -9.99 22.80 12.47
CA LYS A 60 -9.56 21.89 13.54
C LYS A 60 -8.36 21.05 13.13
N ASP A 61 -7.71 20.46 14.11
CA ASP A 61 -6.70 19.45 13.85
C ASP A 61 -7.38 18.19 13.33
N ALA A 62 -7.03 17.78 12.11
CA ALA A 62 -7.64 16.68 11.39
C ALA A 62 -6.60 16.05 10.44
N ASP A 63 -6.85 14.81 10.04
CA ASP A 63 -5.96 14.08 9.14
C ASP A 63 -5.85 14.75 7.77
N ILE A 64 -6.94 15.37 7.31
CA ILE A 64 -6.97 16.14 6.07
C ILE A 64 -7.56 17.53 6.34
N LYS A 65 -6.82 18.57 5.96
CA LYS A 65 -7.31 19.95 6.00
C LYS A 65 -8.05 20.34 4.73
N ILE A 66 -9.19 21.01 4.87
CA ILE A 66 -9.98 21.54 3.77
C ILE A 66 -9.61 23.02 3.56
N PRO A 67 -9.35 23.50 2.34
CA PRO A 67 -9.37 22.73 1.07
C PRO A 67 -8.17 21.82 0.92
N PHE A 68 -8.38 20.60 0.46
CA PHE A 68 -7.31 19.65 0.20
C PHE A 68 -6.89 19.66 -1.28
N GLU A 69 -5.64 19.29 -1.54
CA GLU A 69 -5.11 19.17 -2.89
C GLU A 69 -5.71 17.98 -3.63
N LEU A 70 -5.74 18.05 -4.97
CA LEU A 70 -6.12 16.93 -5.83
C LEU A 70 -5.22 15.71 -5.54
N GLY A 71 -5.85 14.57 -5.27
CA GLY A 71 -5.15 13.33 -4.97
C GLY A 71 -5.10 12.96 -3.49
N ALA A 72 -5.40 13.86 -2.56
CA ALA A 72 -5.36 13.57 -1.12
C ALA A 72 -6.28 12.40 -0.73
N VAL A 73 -7.53 12.42 -1.17
CA VAL A 73 -8.49 11.32 -0.94
C VAL A 73 -8.09 10.09 -1.74
N SER A 74 -7.60 10.29 -2.96
CA SER A 74 -7.14 9.22 -3.83
C SER A 74 -6.00 8.42 -3.22
N ALA A 75 -5.06 9.08 -2.52
CA ALA A 75 -3.98 8.43 -1.78
C ALA A 75 -4.52 7.54 -0.65
N LEU A 76 -5.53 7.99 0.09
CA LEU A 76 -6.16 7.20 1.15
C LEU A 76 -6.89 5.95 0.65
N ILE A 77 -7.50 6.02 -0.53
CA ILE A 77 -8.19 4.87 -1.14
C ILE A 77 -7.19 3.74 -1.44
N HIS A 78 -5.96 4.08 -1.70
CA HIS A 78 -4.89 3.09 -1.88
C HIS A 78 -4.43 2.47 -0.55
N ASP A 79 -4.55 3.20 0.56
CA ASP A 79 -4.07 2.77 1.89
C ASP A 79 -5.06 1.88 2.67
N THR A 80 -6.34 1.86 2.29
CA THR A 80 -7.37 1.08 2.99
C THR A 80 -7.57 -0.31 2.40
N GLY A 81 -6.97 -1.31 3.01
CA GLY A 81 -7.42 -2.71 2.97
C GLY A 81 -7.12 -3.55 1.73
N SER A 82 -6.17 -3.17 0.88
CA SER A 82 -5.46 -4.16 0.06
C SER A 82 -4.00 -4.15 0.50
N SER A 83 -3.38 -5.31 0.51
CA SER A 83 -1.93 -5.38 0.66
C SER A 83 -1.34 -4.36 -0.31
N LEU A 84 -0.57 -3.40 0.24
CA LEU A 84 0.05 -2.34 -0.56
C LEU A 84 0.96 -2.94 -1.63
N LEU A 85 1.37 -4.18 -1.41
CA LEU A 85 2.21 -4.97 -2.29
C LEU A 85 1.61 -6.36 -2.47
N GLU A 86 1.39 -6.75 -3.72
CA GLU A 86 0.85 -8.05 -4.12
C GLU A 86 1.77 -8.69 -5.16
N ILE A 87 1.61 -9.99 -5.37
CA ILE A 87 2.33 -10.73 -6.40
C ILE A 87 1.35 -11.33 -7.41
N ASP A 88 1.55 -11.01 -8.69
CA ASP A 88 0.83 -11.65 -9.80
C ASP A 88 1.75 -12.71 -10.42
N THR A 89 1.55 -13.95 -10.01
CA THR A 89 2.36 -15.09 -10.46
C THR A 89 2.14 -15.41 -11.93
N ALA A 90 0.93 -15.19 -12.45
CA ALA A 90 0.61 -15.46 -13.84
C ALA A 90 1.29 -14.43 -14.77
N ALA A 91 1.30 -13.17 -14.38
CA ALA A 91 1.95 -12.11 -15.14
C ALA A 91 3.43 -11.91 -14.80
N ARG A 92 3.98 -12.62 -13.80
CA ARG A 92 5.35 -12.46 -13.26
C ARG A 92 5.67 -11.00 -12.93
N CYS A 93 4.78 -10.36 -12.19
CA CYS A 93 4.95 -8.97 -11.78
C CYS A 93 4.64 -8.76 -10.30
N ALA A 94 5.23 -7.72 -9.74
CA ALA A 94 4.79 -7.16 -8.47
C ALA A 94 3.65 -6.16 -8.75
N VAL A 95 2.68 -6.09 -7.86
CA VAL A 95 1.61 -5.09 -7.90
C VAL A 95 1.78 -4.21 -6.68
N LEU A 96 2.11 -2.94 -6.88
CA LEU A 96 2.31 -1.97 -5.82
C LEU A 96 1.26 -0.87 -5.97
N HIS A 97 0.44 -0.65 -4.95
CA HIS A 97 -0.67 0.31 -5.00
C HIS A 97 -1.60 0.12 -6.23
N GLY A 98 -1.75 -1.13 -6.69
CA GLY A 98 -2.53 -1.45 -7.89
C GLY A 98 -1.79 -1.26 -9.23
N GLU A 99 -0.56 -0.74 -9.21
CA GLU A 99 0.28 -0.62 -10.40
C GLU A 99 1.09 -1.90 -10.61
N LYS A 100 1.02 -2.45 -11.82
CA LYS A 100 1.79 -3.64 -12.21
C LYS A 100 3.21 -3.28 -12.62
N ILE A 101 4.19 -3.80 -11.89
CA ILE A 101 5.61 -3.61 -12.11
C ILE A 101 6.21 -4.90 -12.66
N LYS A 102 6.62 -4.88 -13.93
CA LYS A 102 7.23 -6.04 -14.59
C LYS A 102 8.62 -6.34 -14.01
N LEU A 103 8.82 -7.59 -13.68
CA LEU A 103 10.09 -8.12 -13.19
C LEU A 103 10.68 -9.10 -14.20
N THR A 104 12.00 -9.15 -14.27
CA THR A 104 12.69 -10.23 -14.99
C THR A 104 12.51 -11.55 -14.22
N GLU A 105 12.84 -12.67 -14.84
CA GLU A 105 12.67 -13.99 -14.21
C GLU A 105 13.40 -14.12 -12.88
N VAL A 106 14.66 -13.68 -12.82
CA VAL A 106 15.47 -13.72 -11.60
C VAL A 106 14.98 -12.73 -10.55
N GLU A 107 14.60 -11.51 -10.95
CA GLU A 107 14.01 -10.52 -10.05
C GLU A 107 12.70 -11.03 -9.46
N PHE A 108 11.87 -11.68 -10.28
CA PHE A 108 10.61 -12.25 -9.84
C PHE A 108 10.82 -13.42 -8.85
N ALA A 109 11.77 -14.31 -9.14
CA ALA A 109 12.12 -15.41 -8.23
C ALA A 109 12.60 -14.89 -6.87
N LEU A 110 13.51 -13.91 -6.87
CA LEU A 110 14.01 -13.26 -5.66
C LEU A 110 12.89 -12.54 -4.89
N PHE A 111 12.10 -11.74 -5.59
CA PHE A 111 10.97 -11.02 -5.00
C PHE A 111 9.95 -11.99 -4.39
N SER A 112 9.56 -13.05 -5.11
CA SER A 112 8.60 -14.07 -4.66
C SER A 112 9.07 -14.76 -3.39
N LEU A 113 10.36 -15.11 -3.32
CA LEU A 113 10.94 -15.72 -2.12
C LEU A 113 10.87 -14.79 -0.92
N ILE A 114 11.33 -13.54 -1.06
CA ILE A 114 11.30 -12.57 0.05
C ILE A 114 9.85 -12.25 0.45
N PHE A 115 8.94 -12.13 -0.51
CA PHE A 115 7.52 -11.86 -0.28
C PHE A 115 6.83 -13.03 0.46
N SER A 116 7.15 -14.27 0.12
CA SER A 116 6.59 -15.47 0.76
C SER A 116 6.90 -15.58 2.26
N LYS A 117 7.96 -14.91 2.71
CA LYS A 117 8.35 -14.85 4.13
C LYS A 117 7.46 -13.96 5.00
N ARG A 118 6.50 -13.23 4.40
CA ARG A 118 5.48 -12.43 5.11
C ARG A 118 6.03 -11.53 6.22
N GLY A 119 7.14 -10.83 5.95
CA GLY A 119 7.80 -9.92 6.91
C GLY A 119 8.91 -10.55 7.74
N GLU A 120 9.11 -11.84 7.65
CA GLU A 120 10.32 -12.50 8.17
C GLU A 120 11.49 -12.33 7.21
N TYR A 121 12.70 -12.49 7.72
CA TYR A 121 13.90 -12.42 6.91
C TYR A 121 14.11 -13.73 6.12
N ALA A 122 14.32 -13.59 4.82
CA ALA A 122 14.97 -14.61 4.00
C ALA A 122 16.48 -14.45 4.16
N ASP A 123 17.16 -15.47 4.64
CA ASP A 123 18.62 -15.40 4.79
C ASP A 123 19.34 -15.52 3.43
N ARG A 124 20.62 -15.17 3.42
CA ARG A 124 21.40 -15.08 2.17
C ARG A 124 21.65 -16.46 1.55
N ASP A 125 21.86 -17.46 2.36
CA ASP A 125 22.17 -18.82 1.88
C ASP A 125 20.90 -19.44 1.30
N GLU A 126 19.75 -19.25 1.95
CA GLU A 126 18.44 -19.63 1.43
C GLU A 126 18.13 -18.95 0.09
N ILE A 127 18.43 -17.65 -0.03
CA ILE A 127 18.22 -16.90 -1.27
C ILE A 127 19.12 -17.46 -2.39
N LEU A 128 20.40 -17.68 -2.11
CA LEU A 128 21.34 -18.23 -3.09
C LEU A 128 20.92 -19.61 -3.57
N GLU A 129 20.54 -20.49 -2.66
CA GLU A 129 20.11 -21.83 -3.01
C GLU A 129 18.83 -21.82 -3.84
N SER A 130 17.82 -21.03 -3.41
CA SER A 130 16.50 -21.03 -4.06
C SER A 130 16.49 -20.35 -5.43
N VAL A 131 17.29 -19.30 -5.62
CA VAL A 131 17.25 -18.47 -6.85
C VAL A 131 18.38 -18.82 -7.81
N TRP A 132 19.55 -19.22 -7.31
CA TRP A 132 20.74 -19.51 -8.13
C TRP A 132 21.34 -20.90 -7.92
N HIS A 133 20.65 -21.78 -7.16
CA HIS A 133 21.10 -23.17 -6.89
C HIS A 133 22.53 -23.25 -6.34
N GLY A 134 22.93 -22.27 -5.54
CA GLY A 134 24.27 -22.17 -4.98
C GLY A 134 25.41 -21.81 -5.97
N GLU A 135 25.09 -21.60 -7.25
CA GLU A 135 26.11 -21.37 -8.30
C GLU A 135 26.74 -19.98 -8.31
N LYS A 136 26.23 -19.04 -7.51
CA LYS A 136 26.67 -17.63 -7.50
C LYS A 136 27.24 -17.21 -6.16
N ASP A 137 28.07 -16.18 -6.20
CA ASP A 137 28.57 -15.49 -5.01
C ASP A 137 27.47 -14.66 -4.35
N ALA A 138 27.50 -14.56 -3.02
CA ALA A 138 26.51 -13.79 -2.24
C ALA A 138 26.40 -12.30 -2.65
N GLY A 139 27.39 -11.77 -3.32
CA GLY A 139 27.38 -10.42 -3.89
C GLY A 139 26.28 -10.21 -4.93
N VAL A 140 25.86 -11.27 -5.65
CA VAL A 140 24.83 -11.19 -6.68
C VAL A 140 23.47 -10.75 -6.10
N ILE A 141 23.16 -11.17 -4.87
CA ILE A 141 21.91 -10.80 -4.19
C ILE A 141 21.78 -9.27 -4.08
N ASN A 142 22.88 -8.58 -3.69
CA ASN A 142 22.87 -7.13 -3.54
C ASN A 142 22.53 -6.42 -4.86
N VAL A 143 23.02 -6.94 -5.99
CA VAL A 143 22.76 -6.39 -7.33
C VAL A 143 21.29 -6.52 -7.68
N TYR A 144 20.69 -7.69 -7.50
CA TYR A 144 19.27 -7.90 -7.82
C TYR A 144 18.32 -7.22 -6.83
N VAL A 145 18.70 -7.11 -5.56
CA VAL A 145 17.95 -6.30 -4.58
C VAL A 145 18.00 -4.82 -4.98
N HIS A 146 19.14 -4.33 -5.50
CA HIS A 146 19.23 -2.98 -6.03
C HIS A 146 18.26 -2.77 -7.21
N TYR A 147 18.23 -3.68 -8.18
CA TYR A 147 17.29 -3.60 -9.30
C TYR A 147 15.82 -3.65 -8.85
N LEU A 148 15.49 -4.50 -7.87
CA LEU A 148 14.16 -4.53 -7.29
C LEU A 148 13.79 -3.19 -6.64
N ARG A 149 14.71 -2.59 -5.89
CA ARG A 149 14.50 -1.27 -5.28
C ARG A 149 14.31 -0.19 -6.32
N GLU A 150 15.10 -0.14 -7.37
CA GLU A 150 14.91 0.82 -8.47
C GLU A 150 13.53 0.73 -9.10
N LYS A 151 12.95 -0.46 -9.14
CA LYS A 151 11.60 -0.68 -9.70
C LYS A 151 10.48 -0.40 -8.70
N LEU A 152 10.62 -0.85 -7.45
CA LEU A 152 9.58 -0.82 -6.42
C LEU A 152 9.62 0.46 -5.57
N GLU A 153 10.80 1.06 -5.36
CA GLU A 153 11.02 2.16 -4.41
C GLU A 153 11.21 3.52 -5.11
N LYS A 154 10.67 3.69 -6.31
CA LYS A 154 10.81 4.92 -7.14
C LYS A 154 10.36 6.19 -6.41
N ASN A 155 9.39 6.09 -5.52
CA ASN A 155 8.81 7.21 -4.78
C ASN A 155 9.49 7.44 -3.42
N GLY A 156 10.67 6.86 -3.18
CA GLY A 156 11.38 6.98 -1.91
C GLY A 156 10.85 6.07 -0.80
N GLU A 157 9.95 5.18 -1.12
CA GLU A 157 9.44 4.16 -0.21
C GLU A 157 10.52 3.13 0.11
N LYS A 158 10.52 2.60 1.35
CA LYS A 158 11.39 1.49 1.76
C LYS A 158 10.59 0.21 1.87
N ILE A 159 10.55 -0.55 0.79
CA ILE A 159 9.80 -1.79 0.70
C ILE A 159 10.66 -2.98 1.11
N ILE A 160 11.90 -3.05 0.63
CA ILE A 160 12.83 -4.14 0.94
C ILE A 160 13.80 -3.71 2.04
N ILE A 161 13.65 -4.31 3.20
CA ILE A 161 14.52 -4.09 4.36
C ILE A 161 15.69 -5.07 4.30
N SER A 162 16.91 -4.57 4.49
CA SER A 162 18.12 -5.40 4.55
C SER A 162 18.72 -5.41 5.95
N SER A 163 19.17 -6.58 6.39
CA SER A 163 19.97 -6.78 7.60
C SER A 163 21.27 -7.49 7.24
N ARG A 164 22.39 -7.01 7.80
CA ARG A 164 23.70 -7.65 7.58
C ARG A 164 23.76 -9.09 8.11
N LYS A 165 23.02 -9.37 9.18
CA LYS A 165 23.02 -10.68 9.85
C LYS A 165 21.88 -11.60 9.40
N CYS A 166 20.70 -11.03 9.05
CA CYS A 166 19.48 -11.81 8.84
C CYS A 166 19.08 -11.94 7.36
N GLY A 167 19.65 -11.13 6.44
CA GLY A 167 19.28 -11.15 5.03
C GLY A 167 18.30 -10.05 4.65
N TYR A 168 17.21 -10.40 3.96
CA TYR A 168 16.25 -9.45 3.38
C TYR A 168 14.82 -9.80 3.74
N LYS A 169 13.96 -8.78 3.92
CA LYS A 169 12.52 -8.95 4.14
C LYS A 169 11.72 -7.85 3.46
N ILE A 170 10.44 -8.10 3.23
CA ILE A 170 9.47 -7.04 2.90
C ILE A 170 9.08 -6.33 4.19
N SER A 171 8.98 -5.02 4.14
CA SER A 171 8.48 -4.21 5.25
C SER A 171 7.02 -4.59 5.55
N GLU A 172 6.71 -4.86 6.80
CA GLU A 172 5.38 -5.26 7.28
C GLU A 172 4.28 -4.26 6.88
N LYS A 173 4.64 -2.98 6.76
CA LYS A 173 3.75 -1.93 6.26
C LYS A 173 3.08 -2.30 4.93
N TYR A 174 3.77 -3.03 4.04
CA TYR A 174 3.30 -3.38 2.70
C TYR A 174 2.65 -4.76 2.61
N LEU A 175 2.66 -5.53 3.69
CA LEU A 175 2.12 -6.90 3.75
C LEU A 175 0.76 -6.97 4.46
N ARG A 176 0.26 -5.87 5.03
CA ARG A 176 -1.02 -5.83 5.74
C ARG A 176 -2.17 -5.95 4.73
N GLY A 177 -2.82 -7.09 4.78
CA GLY A 177 -3.96 -7.40 3.91
C GLY A 177 -4.58 -8.77 4.15
N ASP A 178 -4.33 -9.43 5.31
CA ASP A 178 -5.04 -10.64 5.74
C ASP A 178 -5.10 -10.68 7.28
N GLU A 179 -6.09 -10.04 7.86
CA GLU A 179 -6.79 -10.46 9.08
C GLU A 179 -8.28 -10.19 8.91
#